data_7c762ddd3abcca4005c15dc1d381eaba
#
_entry.id   7c762ddd3abcca4005c15dc1d381eaba
#
_cell.length_a   1.000
_cell.length_b   1.000
_cell.length_c   1.000
_cell.angle_alpha   90.00
_cell.angle_beta   90.00
_cell.angle_gamma   90.00
#
_symmetry.space_group_name_H-M   'P 1'
#
loop_
_entity.id
_entity.type
_entity.pdbx_description
1 polymer ?
#
loop_
_entity_poly.entity_id
_entity_poly.type
_entity_poly.pdbx_seq_one_letter_code
_entity_poly.pdbx_strand_id
1 'polypeptide(L)'
;MARSTAILVVAATLAGWAGAEAGAASQAAQVQRKGVVYHVGPSRQLRTPSQAARLVRDGDVVLIDAGVYRDCAVWRANRLVLRGVGGLAHVKDISCEGKAIWVIYGHAVKVENMRFSGSRVANRNGAGIRFQGGLLVVRNSHFHNNQMGILTHNKRKSWLVVESSTFQQSGDCSRFCGHGVYAGSITGLRIVGSTFRFHKFGHHIKSRALRSEIIGNRITDGAIGTSSFSINIPNGGTAVIRNNVMEKGARSDNAMAMISIGEEGVKNPSQGSIISNNVFKNDHRRRTRFVWNRSNQPLRMIGNRFSGKGVKLKGSGVVVN
;
A
#
# COMPACT_ATOMS: atom_id res chain seq x y z
N MET A 1 -60.55 52.98 11.42
CA MET A 1 -61.64 52.05 11.86
C MET A 1 -60.95 50.82 12.43
N ALA A 2 -61.02 50.72 13.74
CA ALA A 2 -60.49 49.65 14.52
C ALA A 2 -61.38 48.41 14.46
N ARG A 3 -60.77 47.17 14.45
CA ARG A 3 -61.43 46.00 15.02
C ARG A 3 -60.37 45.11 15.64
N SER A 4 -60.41 45.11 16.97
CA SER A 4 -59.83 44.06 17.84
C SER A 4 -60.51 42.72 17.63
N THR A 5 -59.78 41.63 17.78
CA THR A 5 -60.38 40.32 18.09
C THR A 5 -59.47 39.55 19.03
N ALA A 6 -60.11 39.01 20.01
CA ALA A 6 -59.71 38.55 21.30
C ALA A 6 -58.81 37.30 21.34
N ILE A 7 -58.05 37.22 22.41
CA ILE A 7 -57.27 36.11 22.95
C ILE A 7 -58.21 35.02 23.51
N LEU A 8 -57.99 33.77 23.14
CA LEU A 8 -58.57 32.64 23.87
C LEU A 8 -57.46 31.86 24.54
N VAL A 9 -57.39 31.96 25.86
CA VAL A 9 -56.55 31.15 26.72
C VAL A 9 -57.28 29.82 26.99
N VAL A 10 -56.70 28.71 26.66
CA VAL A 10 -57.15 27.41 27.15
C VAL A 10 -56.05 26.84 28.04
N ALA A 11 -56.35 26.82 29.32
CA ALA A 11 -55.59 26.08 30.32
C ALA A 11 -55.95 24.61 30.23
N ALA A 12 -55.01 23.73 30.09
CA ALA A 12 -55.18 22.30 30.27
C ALA A 12 -54.11 21.76 31.23
N THR A 13 -54.61 21.09 32.16
CA THR A 13 -54.15 20.53 33.42
C THR A 13 -52.93 19.60 33.33
N LEU A 14 -52.12 19.72 34.37
CA LEU A 14 -51.09 18.80 34.80
C LEU A 14 -51.67 17.38 35.07
N ALA A 15 -51.11 16.38 34.43
CA ALA A 15 -51.15 15.02 34.92
C ALA A 15 -49.74 14.44 34.79
N GLY A 16 -49.18 14.06 35.90
CA GLY A 16 -47.82 13.60 36.03
C GLY A 16 -47.58 12.25 35.37
N TRP A 17 -46.35 12.05 34.97
CA TRP A 17 -45.72 10.72 34.86
C TRP A 17 -44.32 10.83 35.44
N ALA A 18 -44.20 10.29 36.62
CA ALA A 18 -42.95 9.87 37.22
C ALA A 18 -42.51 8.57 36.56
N GLY A 19 -41.22 8.43 36.32
CA GLY A 19 -40.62 7.15 36.11
C GLY A 19 -40.04 6.88 34.72
N ALA A 20 -38.78 7.21 34.56
CA ALA A 20 -37.79 6.39 33.89
C ALA A 20 -36.38 7.04 34.02
N GLU A 21 -35.81 6.95 35.20
CA GLU A 21 -34.35 6.93 35.30
C GLU A 21 -33.89 5.58 34.74
N ALA A 22 -33.54 5.55 33.51
CA ALA A 22 -32.91 4.40 32.88
C ALA A 22 -31.59 4.81 32.26
N GLY A 23 -30.53 4.51 32.99
CA GLY A 23 -29.29 4.12 32.35
C GLY A 23 -28.53 5.22 31.68
N ALA A 24 -27.94 6.17 32.42
CA ALA A 24 -26.64 6.73 32.01
C ALA A 24 -25.65 5.57 31.99
N ALA A 25 -25.60 4.87 30.84
CA ALA A 25 -24.54 3.92 30.58
C ALA A 25 -23.23 4.70 30.70
N SER A 26 -22.51 4.46 31.77
CA SER A 26 -21.15 4.86 32.02
C SER A 26 -20.35 4.57 30.75
N GLN A 27 -20.12 5.55 29.90
CA GLN A 27 -19.00 5.56 28.99
C GLN A 27 -17.76 5.65 29.89
N ALA A 28 -17.33 4.48 30.39
CA ALA A 28 -16.04 4.36 31.02
C ALA A 28 -15.04 4.90 29.99
N ALA A 29 -14.52 6.09 30.25
CA ALA A 29 -13.41 6.66 29.50
C ALA A 29 -12.33 5.58 29.54
N GLN A 30 -12.11 4.90 28.40
CA GLN A 30 -11.01 3.95 28.28
C GLN A 30 -9.77 4.77 28.49
N VAL A 31 -9.19 4.71 29.67
CA VAL A 31 -7.88 5.29 29.96
C VAL A 31 -6.93 4.65 28.97
N GLN A 32 -6.56 5.42 27.95
CA GLN A 32 -5.69 4.95 26.89
C GLN A 32 -4.34 4.65 27.53
N ARG A 33 -4.00 3.38 27.67
CA ARG A 33 -2.70 2.96 28.21
C ARG A 33 -1.59 3.69 27.46
N LYS A 34 -0.69 4.33 28.20
CA LYS A 34 0.53 4.89 27.61
C LYS A 34 1.35 3.74 27.01
N GLY A 35 1.71 3.86 25.73
CA GLY A 35 2.50 2.84 25.04
C GLY A 35 3.87 2.63 25.71
N VAL A 36 4.31 1.40 25.78
CA VAL A 36 5.65 1.02 26.24
C VAL A 36 6.62 1.06 25.07
N VAL A 37 7.87 1.46 25.35
CA VAL A 37 8.94 1.39 24.37
C VAL A 37 9.80 0.16 24.65
N TYR A 38 9.89 -0.74 23.66
CA TYR A 38 10.76 -1.92 23.67
C TYR A 38 12.00 -1.65 22.83
N HIS A 39 13.15 -2.05 23.34
CA HIS A 39 14.42 -1.98 22.62
C HIS A 39 14.84 -3.38 22.20
N VAL A 40 15.12 -3.55 20.90
CA VAL A 40 15.58 -4.81 20.30
C VAL A 40 16.97 -4.61 19.71
N GLY A 41 17.89 -5.50 19.99
CA GLY A 41 19.24 -5.42 19.45
C GLY A 41 20.16 -6.54 19.94
N PRO A 42 21.30 -6.77 19.26
CA PRO A 42 22.22 -7.86 19.64
C PRO A 42 22.70 -7.78 21.09
N SER A 43 22.82 -6.56 21.63
CA SER A 43 23.24 -6.30 23.00
C SER A 43 22.09 -5.93 23.94
N ARG A 44 20.83 -6.04 23.49
CA ARG A 44 19.64 -5.75 24.28
C ARG A 44 19.09 -7.02 24.94
N GLN A 45 18.22 -6.85 25.93
CA GLN A 45 17.47 -7.96 26.52
C GLN A 45 16.63 -8.71 25.46
N LEU A 46 15.96 -7.95 24.59
CA LEU A 46 15.26 -8.52 23.41
C LEU A 46 16.25 -8.51 22.24
N ARG A 47 16.67 -9.68 21.81
CA ARG A 47 17.69 -9.82 20.78
C ARG A 47 17.13 -9.87 19.36
N THR A 48 15.82 -10.16 19.20
CA THR A 48 15.18 -10.31 17.90
C THR A 48 13.80 -9.64 17.87
N PRO A 49 13.35 -9.18 16.68
CA PRO A 49 11.99 -8.64 16.52
C PRO A 49 10.88 -9.60 16.97
N SER A 50 11.05 -10.92 16.76
CA SER A 50 10.08 -11.92 17.17
C SER A 50 9.90 -12.00 18.70
N GLN A 51 10.93 -11.74 19.48
CA GLN A 51 10.82 -11.67 20.94
C GLN A 51 9.94 -10.48 21.36
N ALA A 52 10.15 -9.30 20.76
CA ALA A 52 9.31 -8.14 21.03
C ALA A 52 7.86 -8.36 20.60
N ALA A 53 7.65 -9.02 19.44
CA ALA A 53 6.32 -9.25 18.88
C ALA A 53 5.40 -10.09 19.81
N ARG A 54 5.98 -10.89 20.72
CA ARG A 54 5.24 -11.67 21.73
C ARG A 54 4.80 -10.84 22.94
N LEU A 55 5.43 -9.70 23.18
CA LEU A 55 5.25 -8.88 24.39
C LEU A 55 4.40 -7.65 24.12
N VAL A 56 4.49 -7.07 22.92
CA VAL A 56 3.85 -5.80 22.59
C VAL A 56 2.33 -5.87 22.70
N ARG A 57 1.77 -4.75 23.13
CA ARG A 57 0.33 -4.48 23.20
C ARG A 57 0.00 -3.26 22.35
N ASP A 58 -1.28 -2.98 22.22
CA ASP A 58 -1.80 -1.84 21.46
C ASP A 58 -1.16 -0.51 21.88
N GLY A 59 -0.63 0.22 20.90
CA GLY A 59 0.00 1.53 21.10
C GLY A 59 1.48 1.51 21.48
N ASP A 60 2.11 0.33 21.55
CA ASP A 60 3.52 0.22 21.88
C ASP A 60 4.45 0.62 20.73
N VAL A 61 5.69 0.92 21.07
CA VAL A 61 6.77 1.27 20.16
C VAL A 61 7.89 0.24 20.28
N VAL A 62 8.39 -0.26 19.17
CA VAL A 62 9.56 -1.15 19.13
C VAL A 62 10.67 -0.44 18.37
N LEU A 63 11.75 -0.13 19.08
CA LEU A 63 12.98 0.44 18.53
C LEU A 63 13.96 -0.70 18.30
N ILE A 64 14.39 -0.91 17.04
CA ILE A 64 15.23 -2.02 16.64
C ILE A 64 16.59 -1.45 16.23
N ASP A 65 17.63 -1.78 16.95
CA ASP A 65 18.99 -1.31 16.67
C ASP A 65 19.42 -1.74 15.25
N ALA A 66 20.23 -0.93 14.59
CA ALA A 66 20.84 -1.30 13.31
C ALA A 66 21.59 -2.62 13.45
N GLY A 67 21.42 -3.50 12.47
CA GLY A 67 22.05 -4.83 12.50
C GLY A 67 21.34 -5.79 11.56
N VAL A 68 21.79 -7.05 11.56
CA VAL A 68 21.25 -8.12 10.73
C VAL A 68 20.57 -9.18 11.61
N TYR A 69 19.30 -9.41 11.35
CA TYR A 69 18.45 -10.33 12.10
C TYR A 69 17.94 -11.45 11.16
N ARG A 70 18.42 -12.68 11.34
CA ARG A 70 17.80 -13.86 10.71
C ARG A 70 16.59 -14.26 11.54
N ASP A 71 15.47 -13.59 11.29
CA ASP A 71 14.27 -13.68 12.11
C ASP A 71 13.02 -13.41 11.27
N CYS A 72 11.87 -13.79 11.80
CA CYS A 72 10.57 -13.35 11.30
C CYS A 72 9.64 -13.02 12.46
N ALA A 73 8.68 -12.11 12.27
CA ALA A 73 7.79 -11.69 13.34
C ALA A 73 6.33 -11.60 12.89
N VAL A 74 5.42 -11.94 13.82
CA VAL A 74 3.96 -11.81 13.64
C VAL A 74 3.45 -10.74 14.60
N TRP A 75 3.07 -9.58 14.04
CA TRP A 75 2.61 -8.42 14.78
C TRP A 75 1.09 -8.39 14.86
N ARG A 76 0.53 -8.62 16.05
CA ARG A 76 -0.93 -8.70 16.24
C ARG A 76 -1.53 -7.46 16.89
N ALA A 77 -0.76 -6.75 17.70
CA ALA A 77 -1.21 -5.55 18.38
C ALA A 77 -1.45 -4.37 17.41
N ASN A 78 -2.36 -3.49 17.79
CA ASN A 78 -2.76 -2.33 17.01
C ASN A 78 -1.92 -1.09 17.37
N ARG A 79 -1.92 -0.10 16.49
CA ARG A 79 -1.27 1.20 16.71
C ARG A 79 0.22 1.10 17.07
N LEU A 80 0.90 0.06 16.55
CA LEU A 80 2.34 -0.14 16.76
C LEU A 80 3.17 0.83 15.93
N VAL A 81 4.31 1.21 16.49
CA VAL A 81 5.41 1.82 15.74
C VAL A 81 6.61 0.87 15.80
N LEU A 82 7.04 0.37 14.66
CA LEU A 82 8.16 -0.56 14.48
C LEU A 82 9.26 0.19 13.73
N ARG A 83 10.34 0.56 14.41
CA ARG A 83 11.34 1.47 13.84
C ARG A 83 12.77 0.98 14.04
N GLY A 84 13.53 0.95 12.92
CA GLY A 84 14.99 0.81 12.97
C GLY A 84 15.65 2.11 13.49
N VAL A 85 16.61 1.99 14.39
CA VAL A 85 17.35 3.11 14.99
C VAL A 85 18.85 2.91 14.84
N GLY A 86 19.61 4.02 14.72
CA GLY A 86 21.04 3.98 14.46
C GLY A 86 21.40 3.55 13.03
N GLY A 87 20.40 3.40 12.16
CA GLY A 87 20.51 2.95 10.77
C GLY A 87 19.37 2.00 10.40
N LEU A 88 19.50 1.31 9.26
CA LEU A 88 18.51 0.32 8.82
C LEU A 88 18.68 -0.99 9.62
N ALA A 89 17.62 -1.42 10.29
CA ALA A 89 17.56 -2.76 10.86
C ALA A 89 17.15 -3.77 9.78
N HIS A 90 18.01 -4.75 9.50
CA HIS A 90 17.86 -5.69 8.41
C HIS A 90 17.33 -7.05 8.90
N VAL A 91 16.07 -7.34 8.63
CA VAL A 91 15.46 -8.66 8.91
C VAL A 91 15.41 -9.48 7.63
N LYS A 92 15.88 -10.74 7.70
CA LYS A 92 16.12 -11.53 6.48
C LYS A 92 15.89 -13.04 6.61
N ASP A 93 15.68 -13.65 5.44
CA ASP A 93 15.73 -15.09 5.13
C ASP A 93 14.64 -15.97 5.73
N ILE A 94 14.09 -15.63 6.90
CA ILE A 94 13.08 -16.44 7.57
C ILE A 94 11.70 -15.85 7.30
N SER A 95 10.73 -16.69 6.95
CA SER A 95 9.33 -16.28 6.72
C SER A 95 8.41 -16.97 7.72
N CYS A 96 7.63 -16.18 8.45
CA CYS A 96 6.62 -16.66 9.38
C CYS A 96 5.34 -17.08 8.64
N GLU A 97 4.63 -18.05 9.18
CA GLU A 97 3.33 -18.54 8.71
C GLU A 97 3.31 -18.94 7.22
N GLY A 98 4.47 -19.29 6.64
CA GLY A 98 4.58 -19.52 5.20
C GLY A 98 4.17 -18.32 4.35
N LYS A 99 4.32 -17.08 4.86
CA LYS A 99 3.83 -15.86 4.21
C LYS A 99 4.90 -14.78 4.01
N ALA A 100 5.61 -14.38 5.07
CA ALA A 100 6.46 -13.20 5.00
C ALA A 100 7.48 -13.14 6.14
N ILE A 101 8.50 -12.29 5.98
CA ILE A 101 9.40 -11.92 7.07
C ILE A 101 8.60 -11.28 8.20
N TRP A 102 7.74 -10.30 7.90
CA TRP A 102 6.80 -9.76 8.86
C TRP A 102 5.35 -9.99 8.41
N VAL A 103 4.55 -10.60 9.29
CA VAL A 103 3.10 -10.74 9.11
C VAL A 103 2.43 -9.76 10.07
N ILE A 104 1.69 -8.80 9.53
CA ILE A 104 1.06 -7.73 10.31
C ILE A 104 -0.45 -7.90 10.29
N TYR A 105 -1.02 -8.23 11.44
CA TYR A 105 -2.46 -8.33 11.69
C TYR A 105 -3.02 -7.05 12.34
N GLY A 106 -2.17 -6.32 13.07
CA GLY A 106 -2.57 -5.10 13.79
C GLY A 106 -3.05 -3.99 12.86
N HIS A 107 -3.98 -3.18 13.34
CA HIS A 107 -4.48 -1.98 12.68
C HIS A 107 -3.61 -0.77 13.01
N ALA A 108 -3.46 0.18 12.07
CA ALA A 108 -2.71 1.43 12.25
C ALA A 108 -1.24 1.22 12.65
N VAL A 109 -0.56 0.30 11.97
CA VAL A 109 0.85 -0.01 12.22
C VAL A 109 1.74 0.87 11.32
N LYS A 110 2.83 1.41 11.90
CA LYS A 110 3.89 2.11 11.18
C LYS A 110 5.17 1.27 11.20
N VAL A 111 5.80 1.14 10.04
CA VAL A 111 7.10 0.47 9.85
C VAL A 111 8.06 1.49 9.26
N GLU A 112 9.15 1.77 9.93
CA GLU A 112 10.10 2.82 9.54
C GLU A 112 11.54 2.34 9.64
N ASN A 113 12.40 2.76 8.71
CA ASN A 113 13.85 2.49 8.71
C ASN A 113 14.21 1.01 8.76
N MET A 114 13.46 0.16 8.05
CA MET A 114 13.68 -1.28 8.04
C MET A 114 14.21 -1.76 6.70
N ARG A 115 14.94 -2.87 6.71
CA ARG A 115 15.31 -3.61 5.50
C ARG A 115 14.80 -5.05 5.58
N PHE A 116 14.19 -5.52 4.49
CA PHE A 116 13.67 -6.88 4.37
C PHE A 116 14.24 -7.56 3.13
N SER A 117 14.85 -8.74 3.30
CA SER A 117 15.35 -9.48 2.14
C SER A 117 15.32 -11.00 2.31
N GLY A 118 15.29 -11.71 1.18
CA GLY A 118 15.45 -13.16 1.16
C GLY A 118 14.17 -13.95 1.51
N SER A 119 12.99 -13.30 1.59
CA SER A 119 11.73 -14.02 1.84
C SER A 119 11.43 -15.01 0.72
N ARG A 120 11.33 -16.30 1.08
CA ARG A 120 10.98 -17.41 0.19
C ARG A 120 9.97 -18.33 0.85
N VAL A 121 8.93 -18.70 0.12
CA VAL A 121 7.91 -19.67 0.54
C VAL A 121 7.54 -20.56 -0.65
N ALA A 122 7.01 -21.75 -0.39
CA ALA A 122 6.73 -22.74 -1.43
C ALA A 122 5.80 -22.25 -2.55
N ASN A 123 4.76 -21.49 -2.21
CA ASN A 123 3.80 -20.92 -3.18
C ASN A 123 4.32 -19.66 -3.90
N ARG A 124 5.60 -19.32 -3.75
CA ARG A 124 6.31 -18.22 -4.42
C ARG A 124 5.73 -16.81 -4.20
N ASN A 125 5.07 -16.58 -3.08
CA ASN A 125 4.57 -15.26 -2.68
C ASN A 125 5.17 -14.75 -1.36
N GLY A 126 6.33 -15.26 -0.97
CA GLY A 126 7.08 -14.84 0.20
C GLY A 126 7.39 -13.36 0.18
N ALA A 127 6.82 -12.62 1.11
CA ALA A 127 6.90 -11.17 1.14
C ALA A 127 7.87 -10.65 2.21
N GLY A 128 8.43 -9.46 2.00
CA GLY A 128 9.06 -8.73 3.10
C GLY A 128 8.02 -8.43 4.17
N ILE A 129 6.84 -7.92 3.77
CA ILE A 129 5.69 -7.71 4.66
C ILE A 129 4.42 -8.32 4.04
N ARG A 130 3.72 -9.15 4.83
CA ARG A 130 2.35 -9.57 4.57
C ARG A 130 1.40 -8.79 5.46
N PHE A 131 0.54 -7.94 4.87
CA PHE A 131 -0.40 -7.10 5.60
C PHE A 131 -1.81 -7.69 5.55
N GLN A 132 -2.42 -7.88 6.72
CA GLN A 132 -3.68 -8.60 6.86
C GLN A 132 -4.91 -7.68 7.00
N GLY A 133 -4.69 -6.35 7.04
CA GLY A 133 -5.78 -5.38 6.97
C GLY A 133 -5.72 -4.25 8.00
N GLY A 134 -6.46 -3.17 7.76
CA GLY A 134 -6.43 -1.92 8.51
C GLY A 134 -5.62 -0.83 7.81
N LEU A 135 -4.81 -0.08 8.53
CA LEU A 135 -3.88 0.91 7.99
C LEU A 135 -2.44 0.46 8.23
N LEU A 136 -1.66 0.33 7.17
CA LEU A 136 -0.21 0.14 7.24
C LEU A 136 0.48 1.32 6.57
N VAL A 137 1.40 1.94 7.29
CA VAL A 137 2.31 2.98 6.77
C VAL A 137 3.73 2.44 6.80
N VAL A 138 4.40 2.43 5.65
CA VAL A 138 5.80 2.00 5.50
C VAL A 138 6.61 3.20 5.01
N ARG A 139 7.63 3.59 5.77
CA ARG A 139 8.50 4.73 5.43
C ARG A 139 9.96 4.35 5.46
N ASN A 140 10.73 4.99 4.60
CA ASN A 140 12.19 4.91 4.57
C ASN A 140 12.71 3.47 4.74
N SER A 141 12.09 2.52 4.01
CA SER A 141 12.36 1.10 4.17
C SER A 141 12.80 0.46 2.85
N HIS A 142 13.62 -0.61 2.95
CA HIS A 142 14.19 -1.28 1.79
C HIS A 142 13.70 -2.72 1.68
N PHE A 143 13.20 -3.08 0.52
CA PHE A 143 12.78 -4.43 0.16
C PHE A 143 13.66 -4.95 -0.96
N HIS A 144 14.42 -5.99 -0.70
CA HIS A 144 15.43 -6.48 -1.64
C HIS A 144 15.38 -8.00 -1.79
N ASN A 145 15.36 -8.49 -3.02
CA ASN A 145 15.44 -9.92 -3.31
C ASN A 145 14.46 -10.80 -2.53
N ASN A 146 13.21 -10.35 -2.40
CA ASN A 146 12.09 -11.13 -1.90
C ASN A 146 11.28 -11.71 -3.08
N GLN A 147 10.47 -12.74 -2.86
CA GLN A 147 9.49 -13.12 -3.89
C GLN A 147 8.46 -11.99 -4.09
N MET A 148 8.06 -11.30 -3.02
CA MET A 148 7.29 -10.06 -3.07
C MET A 148 7.87 -9.02 -2.09
N GLY A 149 7.80 -7.73 -2.42
CA GLY A 149 8.16 -6.69 -1.43
C GLY A 149 7.10 -6.60 -0.35
N ILE A 150 5.91 -6.12 -0.70
CA ILE A 150 4.74 -6.05 0.19
C ILE A 150 3.55 -6.71 -0.49
N LEU A 151 2.83 -7.55 0.26
CA LEU A 151 1.60 -8.22 -0.20
C LEU A 151 0.48 -7.99 0.82
N THR A 152 -0.66 -7.41 0.38
CA THR A 152 -1.82 -7.24 1.26
C THR A 152 -2.84 -8.36 1.10
N HIS A 153 -3.66 -8.54 2.12
CA HIS A 153 -4.88 -9.34 2.03
C HIS A 153 -6.01 -8.56 1.32
N ASN A 154 -7.08 -9.26 0.96
CA ASN A 154 -8.27 -8.67 0.32
C ASN A 154 -9.29 -8.22 1.39
N LYS A 155 -8.99 -7.13 2.11
CA LYS A 155 -9.90 -6.51 3.09
C LYS A 155 -10.24 -5.09 2.67
N ARG A 156 -11.49 -4.86 2.24
CA ARG A 156 -11.96 -3.59 1.69
C ARG A 156 -11.69 -2.37 2.59
N LYS A 157 -11.83 -2.46 3.88
CA LYS A 157 -11.59 -1.34 4.82
C LYS A 157 -10.10 -1.19 5.17
N SER A 158 -9.21 -1.32 4.18
CA SER A 158 -7.76 -1.27 4.39
C SER A 158 -7.07 -0.24 3.50
N TRP A 159 -5.99 0.34 4.04
CA TRP A 159 -5.10 1.24 3.33
C TRP A 159 -3.64 0.80 3.48
N LEU A 160 -2.91 0.82 2.38
CA LEU A 160 -1.46 0.71 2.36
C LEU A 160 -0.86 2.04 1.90
N VAL A 161 -0.03 2.63 2.73
CA VAL A 161 0.74 3.85 2.42
C VAL A 161 2.22 3.49 2.44
N VAL A 162 2.93 3.79 1.35
CA VAL A 162 4.37 3.58 1.20
C VAL A 162 5.02 4.89 0.82
N GLU A 163 6.00 5.32 1.59
CA GLU A 163 6.68 6.60 1.40
C GLU A 163 8.20 6.41 1.45
N SER A 164 8.92 7.11 0.58
CA SER A 164 10.38 7.19 0.58
C SER A 164 11.09 5.84 0.71
N SER A 165 10.53 4.79 0.08
CA SER A 165 11.00 3.41 0.24
C SER A 165 11.56 2.85 -1.07
N THR A 166 12.44 1.84 -0.96
CA THR A 166 13.09 1.23 -2.12
C THR A 166 12.70 -0.24 -2.26
N PHE A 167 12.30 -0.63 -3.47
CA PHE A 167 11.99 -2.00 -3.86
C PHE A 167 12.89 -2.41 -5.01
N GLN A 168 13.71 -3.44 -4.81
CA GLN A 168 14.63 -3.88 -5.85
C GLN A 168 14.80 -5.39 -5.91
N GLN A 169 15.05 -5.91 -7.12
CA GLN A 169 15.37 -7.32 -7.39
C GLN A 169 14.39 -8.32 -6.76
N SER A 170 13.18 -7.87 -6.44
CA SER A 170 12.09 -8.74 -6.04
C SER A 170 11.39 -9.31 -7.27
N GLY A 171 10.59 -10.33 -7.05
CA GLY A 171 9.90 -11.07 -8.10
C GLY A 171 10.44 -12.48 -8.23
N ASP A 172 9.55 -13.39 -8.47
CA ASP A 172 9.78 -14.78 -8.80
C ASP A 172 8.56 -15.25 -9.57
N CYS A 173 8.74 -16.04 -10.61
CA CYS A 173 7.65 -16.54 -11.42
C CYS A 173 7.64 -18.06 -11.49
N SER A 174 6.45 -18.62 -11.33
CA SER A 174 6.09 -19.95 -11.82
C SER A 174 4.72 -19.83 -12.47
N ARG A 175 3.69 -20.42 -11.89
CA ARG A 175 2.30 -20.21 -12.29
C ARG A 175 1.81 -18.75 -12.00
N PHE A 176 2.32 -18.14 -10.93
CA PHE A 176 2.03 -16.76 -10.54
C PHE A 176 3.33 -16.00 -10.31
N CYS A 177 3.35 -14.74 -10.69
CA CYS A 177 4.54 -13.90 -10.53
C CYS A 177 4.45 -13.03 -9.28
N GLY A 178 5.59 -12.87 -8.61
CA GLY A 178 5.76 -11.93 -7.52
C GLY A 178 5.90 -10.49 -8.00
N HIS A 179 5.62 -9.52 -7.13
CA HIS A 179 5.59 -8.09 -7.44
C HIS A 179 6.38 -7.28 -6.40
N GLY A 180 6.77 -6.05 -6.74
CA GLY A 180 7.34 -5.11 -5.77
C GLY A 180 6.34 -4.78 -4.67
N VAL A 181 5.19 -4.26 -5.04
CA VAL A 181 4.02 -4.07 -4.17
C VAL A 181 2.82 -4.71 -4.82
N TYR A 182 2.12 -5.55 -4.09
CA TYR A 182 0.82 -6.07 -4.50
C TYR A 182 -0.25 -5.70 -3.46
N ALA A 183 -1.04 -4.68 -3.79
CA ALA A 183 -2.25 -4.35 -3.07
C ALA A 183 -3.41 -5.21 -3.59
N GLY A 184 -3.97 -6.04 -2.73
CA GLY A 184 -5.18 -6.81 -3.00
C GLY A 184 -6.43 -5.91 -3.08
N SER A 185 -7.61 -6.51 -2.97
CA SER A 185 -8.89 -5.76 -3.00
C SER A 185 -9.10 -4.97 -1.69
N ILE A 186 -8.38 -3.85 -1.56
CA ILE A 186 -8.42 -2.91 -0.43
C ILE A 186 -9.06 -1.57 -0.84
N THR A 187 -9.31 -0.67 0.11
CA THR A 187 -9.84 0.67 -0.18
C THR A 187 -8.82 1.52 -0.93
N GLY A 188 -7.59 1.57 -0.44
CA GLY A 188 -6.60 2.45 -1.07
C GLY A 188 -5.15 1.98 -0.96
N LEU A 189 -4.43 2.31 -2.03
CA LEU A 189 -2.98 2.23 -2.12
C LEU A 189 -2.44 3.64 -2.38
N ARG A 190 -1.50 4.09 -1.57
CA ARG A 190 -0.76 5.33 -1.81
C ARG A 190 0.74 5.04 -1.77
N ILE A 191 1.46 5.37 -2.85
CA ILE A 191 2.91 5.21 -2.95
C ILE A 191 3.51 6.56 -3.35
N VAL A 192 4.39 7.11 -2.52
CA VAL A 192 4.95 8.46 -2.72
C VAL A 192 6.46 8.45 -2.57
N GLY A 193 7.17 9.11 -3.49
CA GLY A 193 8.61 9.35 -3.40
C GLY A 193 9.47 8.09 -3.28
N SER A 194 9.00 6.97 -3.82
CA SER A 194 9.65 5.68 -3.67
C SER A 194 10.35 5.24 -4.96
N THR A 195 11.30 4.32 -4.82
CA THR A 195 12.08 3.79 -5.95
C THR A 195 11.81 2.30 -6.14
N PHE A 196 11.48 1.93 -7.37
CA PHE A 196 11.31 0.55 -7.83
C PHE A 196 12.32 0.28 -8.92
N ARG A 197 13.16 -0.74 -8.78
CA ARG A 197 14.19 -1.04 -9.78
C ARG A 197 14.57 -2.50 -9.88
N PHE A 198 14.94 -2.91 -11.09
CA PHE A 198 15.53 -4.24 -11.35
C PHE A 198 14.64 -5.42 -10.94
N HIS A 199 13.31 -5.29 -11.02
CA HIS A 199 12.42 -6.39 -10.70
C HIS A 199 12.60 -7.55 -11.68
N LYS A 200 12.41 -8.76 -11.16
CA LYS A 200 12.49 -10.00 -11.92
C LYS A 200 11.08 -10.48 -12.16
N PHE A 201 10.62 -10.42 -13.42
CA PHE A 201 9.25 -10.77 -13.78
C PHE A 201 8.17 -9.97 -13.03
N GLY A 202 6.90 -10.33 -13.19
CA GLY A 202 5.80 -9.66 -12.52
C GLY A 202 5.78 -8.16 -12.76
N HIS A 203 5.24 -7.40 -11.81
CA HIS A 203 5.09 -5.95 -11.93
C HIS A 203 5.81 -5.23 -10.81
N HIS A 204 6.28 -4.01 -11.07
CA HIS A 204 6.78 -3.18 -9.97
C HIS A 204 5.65 -2.89 -8.97
N ILE A 205 4.48 -2.48 -9.47
CA ILE A 205 3.30 -2.19 -8.65
C ILE A 205 2.09 -2.88 -9.27
N LYS A 206 1.40 -3.74 -8.49
CA LYS A 206 0.09 -4.30 -8.83
C LYS A 206 -0.94 -3.83 -7.80
N SER A 207 -2.07 -3.28 -8.27
CA SER A 207 -3.12 -2.78 -7.37
C SER A 207 -4.51 -3.24 -7.80
N ARG A 208 -5.23 -3.87 -6.89
CA ARG A 208 -6.67 -4.15 -7.00
C ARG A 208 -7.50 -3.26 -6.07
N ALA A 209 -6.89 -2.18 -5.57
CA ALA A 209 -7.55 -1.23 -4.69
C ALA A 209 -8.65 -0.44 -5.42
N LEU A 210 -9.62 0.07 -4.65
CA LEU A 210 -10.63 1.00 -5.18
C LEU A 210 -9.98 2.31 -5.65
N ARG A 211 -8.93 2.76 -4.95
CA ARG A 211 -8.16 3.96 -5.29
C ARG A 211 -6.67 3.68 -5.22
N SER A 212 -5.94 4.09 -6.25
CA SER A 212 -4.48 3.97 -6.33
C SER A 212 -3.86 5.34 -6.59
N GLU A 213 -3.04 5.83 -5.67
CA GLU A 213 -2.28 7.07 -5.77
C GLU A 213 -0.79 6.74 -5.85
N ILE A 214 -0.17 6.99 -7.01
CA ILE A 214 1.23 6.69 -7.28
C ILE A 214 1.90 7.98 -7.73
N ILE A 215 2.68 8.61 -6.83
CA ILE A 215 3.06 10.01 -6.95
C ILE A 215 4.56 10.19 -6.72
N GLY A 216 5.27 10.82 -7.66
CA GLY A 216 6.66 11.22 -7.48
C GLY A 216 7.65 10.05 -7.34
N ASN A 217 7.34 8.90 -7.92
CA ASN A 217 8.18 7.70 -7.81
C ASN A 217 9.13 7.57 -9.00
N ARG A 218 10.21 6.81 -8.79
CA ARG A 218 11.09 6.32 -9.85
C ARG A 218 10.87 4.81 -10.04
N ILE A 219 10.40 4.39 -11.20
CA ILE A 219 10.02 3.01 -11.51
C ILE A 219 10.78 2.58 -12.77
N THR A 220 11.87 1.82 -12.62
CA THR A 220 12.80 1.54 -13.71
C THR A 220 13.25 0.08 -13.72
N ASP A 221 13.28 -0.53 -14.88
CA ASP A 221 13.88 -1.83 -15.06
C ASP A 221 15.41 -1.77 -15.09
N GLY A 222 15.96 -0.68 -15.63
CA GLY A 222 17.41 -0.54 -15.84
C GLY A 222 17.96 -1.64 -16.75
N ALA A 223 19.25 -1.90 -16.64
CA ALA A 223 19.94 -2.83 -17.53
C ALA A 223 19.60 -4.32 -17.26
N ILE A 224 19.16 -4.66 -16.07
CA ILE A 224 19.00 -6.07 -15.64
C ILE A 224 17.58 -6.48 -15.26
N GLY A 225 16.68 -5.53 -15.11
CA GLY A 225 15.28 -5.80 -14.75
C GLY A 225 14.52 -6.46 -15.90
N THR A 226 13.63 -7.36 -15.52
CA THR A 226 12.78 -8.12 -16.46
C THR A 226 11.30 -8.00 -16.09
N SER A 227 10.89 -6.86 -15.50
CA SER A 227 9.50 -6.68 -15.08
C SER A 227 8.55 -6.68 -16.28
N SER A 228 7.30 -7.03 -16.03
CA SER A 228 6.24 -7.02 -17.04
C SER A 228 5.65 -5.62 -17.21
N PHE A 229 4.90 -5.12 -16.23
CA PHE A 229 4.38 -3.75 -16.22
C PHE A 229 5.04 -2.90 -15.12
N SER A 230 5.22 -1.62 -15.39
CA SER A 230 5.60 -0.66 -14.34
C SER A 230 4.46 -0.54 -13.31
N ILE A 231 3.22 -0.37 -13.79
CA ILE A 231 2.02 -0.29 -12.95
C ILE A 231 0.91 -1.12 -13.59
N ASN A 232 0.30 -1.99 -12.79
CA ASN A 232 -0.83 -2.81 -13.18
C ASN A 232 -2.01 -2.59 -12.24
N ILE A 233 -3.17 -2.19 -12.78
CA ILE A 233 -4.43 -1.99 -12.05
C ILE A 233 -5.50 -2.90 -12.69
N PRO A 234 -5.39 -4.22 -12.53
CA PRO A 234 -6.04 -5.20 -13.40
C PRO A 234 -7.56 -5.20 -13.29
N ASN A 235 -8.13 -4.78 -12.17
CA ASN A 235 -9.59 -4.78 -11.96
C ASN A 235 -10.21 -3.37 -11.99
N GLY A 236 -9.51 -2.39 -12.57
CA GLY A 236 -9.95 -1.01 -12.50
C GLY A 236 -9.77 -0.41 -11.10
N GLY A 237 -10.45 0.68 -10.84
CA GLY A 237 -10.29 1.55 -9.66
C GLY A 237 -9.77 2.91 -10.08
N THR A 238 -10.10 3.96 -9.32
CA THR A 238 -9.62 5.32 -9.60
C THR A 238 -8.10 5.39 -9.47
N ALA A 239 -7.43 5.73 -10.56
CA ALA A 239 -5.97 5.84 -10.65
C ALA A 239 -5.53 7.30 -10.70
N VAL A 240 -4.73 7.74 -9.73
CA VAL A 240 -4.04 9.03 -9.72
C VAL A 240 -2.54 8.78 -9.83
N ILE A 241 -1.98 8.90 -11.04
CA ILE A 241 -0.59 8.58 -11.33
C ILE A 241 0.09 9.85 -11.83
N ARG A 242 0.94 10.46 -11.00
CA ARG A 242 1.51 11.77 -11.36
C ARG A 242 2.96 11.95 -10.92
N ASN A 243 3.69 12.74 -11.69
CA ASN A 243 5.06 13.16 -11.38
C ASN A 243 6.03 11.97 -11.24
N ASN A 244 5.76 10.82 -11.88
CA ASN A 244 6.64 9.66 -11.82
C ASN A 244 7.61 9.65 -13.02
N VAL A 245 8.78 9.07 -12.80
CA VAL A 245 9.71 8.70 -13.86
C VAL A 245 9.64 7.19 -14.05
N MET A 246 9.23 6.75 -15.22
CA MET A 246 9.05 5.34 -15.56
C MET A 246 9.90 4.94 -16.76
N GLU A 247 10.59 3.83 -16.63
CA GLU A 247 11.38 3.23 -17.72
C GLU A 247 11.02 1.76 -17.88
N LYS A 248 10.69 1.38 -19.10
CA LYS A 248 10.63 -0.01 -19.53
C LYS A 248 11.97 -0.40 -20.12
N GLY A 249 12.69 -1.28 -19.44
CA GLY A 249 14.05 -1.67 -19.83
C GLY A 249 14.10 -2.58 -21.07
N ALA A 250 15.28 -2.68 -21.66
CA ALA A 250 15.52 -3.50 -22.84
C ALA A 250 15.21 -5.00 -22.62
N ARG A 251 15.33 -5.47 -21.38
CA ARG A 251 15.12 -6.86 -20.96
C ARG A 251 13.77 -7.13 -20.35
N SER A 252 12.85 -6.16 -20.35
CA SER A 252 11.48 -6.37 -19.83
C SER A 252 10.84 -7.62 -20.43
N ASP A 253 10.09 -8.36 -19.62
CA ASP A 253 9.43 -9.62 -19.97
C ASP A 253 8.50 -9.47 -21.19
N ASN A 254 7.85 -8.31 -21.32
CA ASN A 254 7.02 -8.02 -22.46
C ASN A 254 7.00 -6.53 -22.85
N ALA A 255 6.55 -6.25 -24.08
CA ALA A 255 6.38 -4.91 -24.60
C ALA A 255 4.91 -4.41 -24.56
N MET A 256 4.00 -5.10 -23.86
CA MET A 256 2.56 -4.83 -23.97
C MET A 256 2.19 -3.42 -23.52
N ALA A 257 2.57 -3.06 -22.29
CA ALA A 257 2.34 -1.73 -21.76
C ALA A 257 3.32 -1.38 -20.63
N MET A 258 3.39 -0.09 -20.27
CA MET A 258 4.01 0.36 -19.03
C MET A 258 2.97 0.45 -17.92
N ILE A 259 1.82 1.08 -18.19
CA ILE A 259 0.67 1.10 -17.29
C ILE A 259 -0.46 0.32 -17.96
N SER A 260 -1.07 -0.64 -17.26
CA SER A 260 -2.26 -1.36 -17.70
C SER A 260 -3.38 -1.21 -16.66
N ILE A 261 -4.59 -0.88 -17.14
CA ILE A 261 -5.78 -0.70 -16.30
C ILE A 261 -6.92 -1.57 -16.86
N GLY A 262 -7.55 -2.40 -16.02
CA GLY A 262 -8.74 -3.17 -16.36
C GLY A 262 -8.51 -4.47 -17.16
N GLU A 263 -7.29 -5.01 -17.21
CA GLU A 263 -6.96 -6.16 -18.07
C GLU A 263 -7.55 -7.49 -17.60
N GLU A 264 -7.81 -7.65 -16.30
CA GLU A 264 -8.43 -8.84 -15.71
C GLU A 264 -9.95 -8.65 -15.44
N GLY A 265 -10.57 -7.72 -16.16
CA GLY A 265 -11.98 -7.35 -16.00
C GLY A 265 -12.19 -6.26 -14.94
N VAL A 266 -13.08 -5.32 -15.28
CA VAL A 266 -13.36 -4.15 -14.43
C VAL A 266 -14.31 -4.54 -13.30
N LYS A 267 -13.83 -4.51 -12.07
CA LYS A 267 -14.61 -4.77 -10.84
C LYS A 267 -14.80 -3.50 -10.00
N ASN A 268 -13.96 -2.50 -10.24
CA ASN A 268 -13.96 -1.23 -9.51
C ASN A 268 -14.14 -0.07 -10.50
N PRO A 269 -14.96 0.94 -10.19
CA PRO A 269 -15.11 2.12 -11.04
C PRO A 269 -13.76 2.82 -11.24
N SER A 270 -13.44 3.17 -12.49
CA SER A 270 -12.21 3.89 -12.85
C SER A 270 -12.44 5.37 -13.15
N GLN A 271 -13.65 5.86 -12.90
CA GLN A 271 -14.02 7.26 -13.13
C GLN A 271 -13.08 8.23 -12.41
N GLY A 272 -12.76 9.35 -13.05
CA GLY A 272 -11.85 10.35 -12.50
C GLY A 272 -10.38 9.95 -12.50
N SER A 273 -10.02 8.88 -13.23
CA SER A 273 -8.61 8.48 -13.37
C SER A 273 -7.82 9.54 -14.14
N ILE A 274 -6.65 9.90 -13.60
CA ILE A 274 -5.74 10.88 -14.18
C ILE A 274 -4.30 10.39 -14.16
N ILE A 275 -3.61 10.56 -15.29
CA ILE A 275 -2.18 10.27 -15.45
C ILE A 275 -1.50 11.56 -15.91
N SER A 276 -0.74 12.23 -15.04
CA SER A 276 -0.24 13.56 -15.35
C SER A 276 1.21 13.80 -14.96
N ASN A 277 1.89 14.61 -15.78
CA ASN A 277 3.26 15.07 -15.53
C ASN A 277 4.27 13.94 -15.30
N ASN A 278 4.03 12.76 -15.90
CA ASN A 278 4.98 11.66 -15.82
C ASN A 278 5.96 11.70 -16.98
N VAL A 279 7.14 11.12 -16.74
CA VAL A 279 8.13 10.86 -17.78
C VAL A 279 8.12 9.36 -18.09
N PHE A 280 7.84 9.01 -19.32
CA PHE A 280 7.84 7.64 -19.83
C PHE A 280 9.01 7.43 -20.76
N LYS A 281 9.80 6.39 -20.54
CA LYS A 281 10.90 5.98 -21.42
C LYS A 281 10.75 4.51 -21.77
N ASN A 282 10.72 4.20 -23.06
CA ASN A 282 10.72 2.81 -23.53
C ASN A 282 12.07 2.50 -24.17
N ASP A 283 12.90 1.75 -23.49
CA ASP A 283 14.18 1.21 -23.99
C ASP A 283 14.04 -0.21 -24.57
N HIS A 284 12.84 -0.81 -24.46
CA HIS A 284 12.56 -2.10 -25.07
C HIS A 284 12.56 -1.98 -26.61
N ARG A 285 13.16 -2.95 -27.31
CA ARG A 285 13.27 -2.95 -28.80
C ARG A 285 11.95 -2.88 -29.53
N ARG A 286 10.87 -3.42 -28.93
CA ARG A 286 9.52 -3.40 -29.49
C ARG A 286 8.76 -2.14 -29.08
N ARG A 287 7.75 -1.77 -29.88
CA ARG A 287 6.79 -0.74 -29.50
C ARG A 287 6.00 -1.15 -28.26
N THR A 288 5.76 -0.21 -27.34
CA THR A 288 4.91 -0.40 -26.15
C THR A 288 3.69 0.53 -26.21
N ARG A 289 2.70 0.24 -25.40
CA ARG A 289 1.68 1.22 -25.00
C ARG A 289 2.17 1.87 -23.71
N PHE A 290 2.37 3.17 -23.72
CA PHE A 290 2.75 3.83 -22.48
C PHE A 290 1.62 3.69 -21.44
N VAL A 291 0.36 3.83 -21.91
CA VAL A 291 -0.83 3.51 -21.11
C VAL A 291 -1.79 2.66 -21.94
N TRP A 292 -2.26 1.57 -21.35
CA TRP A 292 -3.33 0.74 -21.92
C TRP A 292 -4.53 0.74 -20.97
N ASN A 293 -5.56 1.50 -21.34
CA ASN A 293 -6.81 1.60 -20.60
C ASN A 293 -7.85 0.64 -21.19
N ARG A 294 -8.18 -0.37 -20.45
CA ARG A 294 -9.21 -1.38 -20.75
C ARG A 294 -10.43 -1.29 -19.81
N SER A 295 -10.53 -0.18 -19.08
CA SER A 295 -11.59 -0.01 -18.07
C SER A 295 -12.95 0.39 -18.66
N ASN A 296 -13.03 0.67 -19.97
CA ASN A 296 -14.21 1.24 -20.64
C ASN A 296 -14.66 2.61 -20.08
N GLN A 297 -13.85 3.23 -19.23
CA GLN A 297 -14.08 4.58 -18.71
C GLN A 297 -12.96 5.50 -19.17
N PRO A 298 -13.28 6.74 -19.62
CA PRO A 298 -12.25 7.64 -20.12
C PRO A 298 -11.30 8.07 -19.03
N LEU A 299 -10.00 8.01 -19.29
CA LEU A 299 -8.97 8.60 -18.44
C LEU A 299 -8.40 9.87 -19.08
N ARG A 300 -7.84 10.74 -18.26
CA ARG A 300 -7.17 11.97 -18.71
C ARG A 300 -5.65 11.81 -18.55
N MET A 301 -4.94 12.02 -19.64
CA MET A 301 -3.47 12.09 -19.65
C MET A 301 -3.06 13.55 -19.95
N ILE A 302 -2.36 14.19 -19.01
CA ILE A 302 -2.05 15.63 -19.09
C ILE A 302 -0.58 15.86 -18.82
N GLY A 303 0.11 16.62 -19.70
CA GLY A 303 1.48 17.07 -19.47
C GLY A 303 2.52 15.95 -19.35
N ASN A 304 2.26 14.75 -19.89
CA ASN A 304 3.21 13.65 -19.82
C ASN A 304 4.24 13.74 -20.95
N ARG A 305 5.48 13.36 -20.66
CA ARG A 305 6.57 13.28 -21.64
C ARG A 305 6.86 11.83 -21.99
N PHE A 306 7.09 11.56 -23.28
CA PHE A 306 7.29 10.22 -23.82
C PHE A 306 8.56 10.15 -24.65
N SER A 307 9.33 9.09 -24.47
CA SER A 307 10.48 8.77 -25.31
C SER A 307 10.56 7.27 -25.62
N GLY A 308 11.17 6.95 -26.76
CA GLY A 308 11.22 5.57 -27.26
C GLY A 308 9.99 5.18 -28.10
N LYS A 309 10.01 3.96 -28.64
CA LYS A 309 8.98 3.44 -29.55
C LYS A 309 7.69 3.11 -28.81
N GLY A 310 6.57 3.79 -29.13
CA GLY A 310 5.31 3.48 -28.43
C GLY A 310 4.10 4.27 -28.91
N VAL A 311 2.95 3.95 -28.27
CA VAL A 311 1.69 4.66 -28.42
C VAL A 311 1.34 5.28 -27.08
N LYS A 312 1.04 6.58 -27.04
CA LYS A 312 0.77 7.32 -25.81
C LYS A 312 -0.36 6.68 -25.00
N LEU A 313 -1.50 6.41 -25.63
CA LEU A 313 -2.67 5.79 -25.03
C LEU A 313 -3.30 4.77 -26.01
N LYS A 314 -3.67 3.59 -25.50
CA LYS A 314 -4.61 2.66 -26.14
C LYS A 314 -5.83 2.49 -25.22
N GLY A 315 -7.04 2.63 -25.77
CA GLY A 315 -8.32 2.55 -25.06
C GLY A 315 -8.94 3.94 -24.83
N SER A 316 -9.99 4.00 -24.01
CA SER A 316 -10.80 5.20 -23.79
C SER A 316 -10.05 6.28 -23.00
N GLY A 317 -10.07 7.52 -23.48
CA GLY A 317 -9.47 8.66 -22.80
C GLY A 317 -8.94 9.74 -23.75
N VAL A 318 -8.42 10.80 -23.16
CA VAL A 318 -7.83 11.94 -23.88
C VAL A 318 -6.40 12.18 -23.46
N VAL A 319 -5.57 12.59 -24.43
CA VAL A 319 -4.18 12.99 -24.19
C VAL A 319 -4.08 14.50 -24.47
N VAL A 320 -3.77 15.26 -23.44
CA VAL A 320 -3.54 16.71 -23.49
C VAL A 320 -2.06 16.93 -23.22
N ASN A 321 -1.39 17.61 -24.16
CA ASN A 321 0.04 17.91 -24.07
C ASN A 321 0.29 19.13 -23.18
#